data_e8bcbd31cf81bbbcb386ae34df16019f
#
_entry.id   e8bcbd31cf81bbbcb386ae34df16019f
#
_cell.length_a   1.000
_cell.length_b   1.000
_cell.length_c   1.000
_cell.angle_alpha   90.00
_cell.angle_beta   90.00
_cell.angle_gamma   90.00
#
_symmetry.space_group_name_H-M   'P 1'
#
loop_
_entity.id
_entity.type
_entity.pdbx_description
1 polymer ?
#
loop_
_entity_poly.entity_id
_entity_poly.type
_entity_poly.pdbx_seq_one_letter_code
_entity_poly.pdbx_strand_id
1 'polypeptide(L)'
;MKTWKQWVKQAAAVLVLGSGGSVFADDLVVGQVAPLSGVLASTGAQMVLGGDIYFKYINATGGVHGQKIKHLVVDDAYKVDETLRLTRKMLARPDVVALFGFAGTANVGQLLSEGVLQEGGAALVAPYTGGEVLRTPFNAWIFHVRAGYADEAEHMVQQVTTLGMTRIAVMYQDDGFGKAGLVGVEAALVKRGLKLAVSAGYERNTDKVEDAVTRIKASDAQAIIMISVNKPTAAFIKRYRESGGGAQLYNISVVDPAELVKLAGLKNAHGLGISQVVPYPYVPNLLVIREYQGLLAKYAPDQPVNYTSFEQFLGAKVLVEALYRAGPKPTRSKVVQALETMGNFDLGGITVNYSPTNRVGSRYVEVTVIGSTGKLLK
;
A
#
# COMPACT_ATOMS: atom_id res chain seq x y z
N MET A 1 -84.08 -41.44 -12.40
CA MET A 1 -83.28 -41.07 -13.55
C MET A 1 -83.24 -39.57 -13.63
N LYS A 2 -82.25 -38.92 -13.07
CA LYS A 2 -81.94 -37.52 -13.31
C LYS A 2 -80.41 -37.38 -13.22
N THR A 3 -79.90 -36.77 -14.20
CA THR A 3 -78.59 -36.63 -14.74
C THR A 3 -77.59 -35.92 -13.83
N TRP A 4 -76.47 -36.54 -13.71
CA TRP A 4 -75.23 -35.96 -13.17
C TRP A 4 -74.55 -35.04 -14.22
N LYS A 5 -74.88 -33.79 -14.26
CA LYS A 5 -74.15 -32.74 -14.99
C LYS A 5 -74.40 -31.43 -14.28
N GLN A 6 -73.44 -30.96 -13.57
CA GLN A 6 -73.18 -29.55 -13.18
C GLN A 6 -72.38 -29.52 -11.85
N TRP A 7 -71.10 -29.51 -11.93
CA TRP A 7 -70.17 -28.86 -10.97
C TRP A 7 -68.79 -29.02 -11.55
N VAL A 8 -68.49 -28.34 -12.67
CA VAL A 8 -67.16 -27.98 -13.11
C VAL A 8 -67.20 -26.50 -13.45
N LYS A 9 -67.05 -25.68 -12.48
CA LYS A 9 -66.78 -24.25 -12.71
C LYS A 9 -65.72 -23.78 -11.74
N GLN A 10 -64.59 -23.37 -12.33
CA GLN A 10 -63.72 -22.30 -11.85
C GLN A 10 -62.90 -22.57 -10.60
N ALA A 11 -61.69 -23.10 -10.80
CA ALA A 11 -60.52 -22.69 -10.09
C ALA A 11 -59.43 -22.35 -11.13
N ALA A 12 -59.57 -21.19 -11.77
CA ALA A 12 -58.45 -20.57 -12.46
C ALA A 12 -57.52 -20.01 -11.40
N ALA A 13 -56.52 -20.80 -10.96
CA ALA A 13 -55.43 -20.30 -10.18
C ALA A 13 -54.59 -19.34 -11.05
N VAL A 14 -54.73 -18.05 -10.79
CA VAL A 14 -53.85 -17.03 -11.32
C VAL A 14 -52.49 -17.26 -10.69
N LEU A 15 -51.60 -17.98 -11.38
CA LEU A 15 -50.16 -17.99 -11.13
C LEU A 15 -49.65 -16.59 -11.53
N VAL A 16 -49.62 -15.64 -10.59
CA VAL A 16 -48.81 -14.46 -10.72
C VAL A 16 -47.37 -14.90 -10.63
N LEU A 17 -46.77 -15.22 -11.77
CA LEU A 17 -45.34 -15.26 -11.96
C LEU A 17 -44.85 -13.82 -11.69
N GLY A 18 -44.55 -13.54 -10.43
CA GLY A 18 -43.76 -12.39 -10.07
C GLY A 18 -42.43 -12.53 -10.80
N SER A 19 -42.34 -11.92 -11.97
CA SER A 19 -41.08 -11.58 -12.59
C SER A 19 -40.38 -10.62 -11.61
N GLY A 20 -39.69 -11.18 -10.59
CA GLY A 20 -38.72 -10.48 -9.79
C GLY A 20 -37.63 -10.00 -10.74
N GLY A 21 -37.84 -8.83 -11.34
CA GLY A 21 -36.75 -8.13 -12.02
C GLY A 21 -35.62 -8.06 -11.03
N SER A 22 -34.52 -8.74 -11.30
CA SER A 22 -33.25 -8.54 -10.59
C SER A 22 -32.95 -7.08 -10.77
N VAL A 23 -33.29 -6.27 -9.77
CA VAL A 23 -32.74 -4.91 -9.64
C VAL A 23 -31.26 -5.14 -9.45
N PHE A 24 -30.50 -5.06 -10.55
CA PHE A 24 -29.05 -5.01 -10.45
C PHE A 24 -28.74 -3.78 -9.60
N ALA A 25 -28.31 -4.01 -8.39
CA ALA A 25 -27.81 -2.93 -7.54
C ALA A 25 -26.62 -2.29 -8.26
N ASP A 26 -26.56 -0.96 -8.28
CA ASP A 26 -25.45 -0.24 -8.91
C ASP A 26 -24.11 -0.72 -8.33
N ASP A 27 -23.10 -0.85 -9.18
CA ASP A 27 -21.73 -1.23 -8.77
C ASP A 27 -21.17 -0.22 -7.78
N LEU A 28 -20.38 -0.72 -6.81
CA LEU A 28 -19.60 0.11 -5.87
C LEU A 28 -18.29 0.51 -6.54
N VAL A 29 -18.12 1.76 -6.88
CA VAL A 29 -16.87 2.22 -7.52
C VAL A 29 -15.84 2.60 -6.46
N VAL A 30 -14.71 1.89 -6.48
CA VAL A 30 -13.50 2.18 -5.71
C VAL A 30 -12.47 2.80 -6.64
N GLY A 31 -12.01 4.00 -6.31
CA GLY A 31 -11.06 4.75 -7.14
C GLY A 31 -9.61 4.56 -6.70
N GLN A 32 -8.71 4.28 -7.65
CA GLN A 32 -7.27 4.22 -7.41
C GLN A 32 -6.52 5.10 -8.43
N VAL A 33 -5.72 6.04 -7.92
CA VAL A 33 -4.70 6.73 -8.70
C VAL A 33 -3.36 6.10 -8.36
N ALA A 34 -2.71 5.46 -9.33
CA ALA A 34 -1.49 4.68 -9.13
C ALA A 34 -0.46 4.97 -10.22
N PRO A 35 0.85 4.90 -9.91
CA PRO A 35 1.91 5.12 -10.89
C PRO A 35 2.11 3.88 -11.77
N LEU A 36 1.39 3.78 -12.88
CA LEU A 36 1.48 2.65 -13.81
C LEU A 36 2.53 2.85 -14.92
N SER A 37 3.14 4.04 -14.95
CA SER A 37 4.25 4.38 -15.84
C SER A 37 5.40 5.05 -15.08
N GLY A 38 6.57 5.22 -15.72
CA GLY A 38 7.74 5.87 -15.13
C GLY A 38 8.56 4.97 -14.17
N VAL A 39 9.16 5.60 -13.15
CA VAL A 39 10.10 4.93 -12.22
C VAL A 39 9.44 3.98 -11.25
N LEU A 40 8.14 4.14 -10.99
CA LEU A 40 7.35 3.32 -10.08
C LEU A 40 6.37 2.37 -10.79
N ALA A 41 6.47 2.19 -12.09
CA ALA A 41 5.52 1.40 -12.87
C ALA A 41 5.32 -0.02 -12.33
N SER A 42 6.39 -0.72 -11.98
CA SER A 42 6.31 -2.07 -11.39
C SER A 42 5.64 -2.07 -10.02
N THR A 43 5.97 -1.10 -9.16
CA THR A 43 5.34 -0.93 -7.85
C THR A 43 3.85 -0.64 -8.00
N GLY A 44 3.47 0.29 -8.88
CA GLY A 44 2.07 0.62 -9.16
C GLY A 44 1.27 -0.58 -9.65
N ALA A 45 1.85 -1.40 -10.55
CA ALA A 45 1.22 -2.62 -11.03
C ALA A 45 0.96 -3.62 -9.88
N GLN A 46 1.91 -3.80 -8.95
CA GLN A 46 1.74 -4.66 -7.78
C GLN A 46 0.73 -4.09 -6.78
N MET A 47 0.64 -2.76 -6.65
CA MET A 47 -0.39 -2.13 -5.83
C MET A 47 -1.79 -2.40 -6.36
N VAL A 48 -2.00 -2.24 -7.66
CA VAL A 48 -3.28 -2.56 -8.32
C VAL A 48 -3.61 -4.04 -8.18
N LEU A 49 -2.63 -4.92 -8.43
CA LEU A 49 -2.80 -6.37 -8.31
C LEU A 49 -3.32 -6.78 -6.94
N GLY A 50 -2.75 -6.25 -5.86
CA GLY A 50 -3.16 -6.59 -4.49
C GLY A 50 -4.62 -6.28 -4.21
N GLY A 51 -5.11 -5.12 -4.65
CA GLY A 51 -6.53 -4.76 -4.58
C GLY A 51 -7.40 -5.65 -5.46
N ASP A 52 -7.01 -5.80 -6.73
CA ASP A 52 -7.77 -6.52 -7.74
C ASP A 52 -8.07 -7.98 -7.39
N ILE A 53 -7.09 -8.73 -6.88
CA ILE A 53 -7.30 -10.14 -6.54
C ILE A 53 -8.36 -10.30 -5.45
N TYR A 54 -8.39 -9.40 -4.46
CA TYR A 54 -9.39 -9.45 -3.41
C TYR A 54 -10.76 -8.97 -3.89
N PHE A 55 -10.83 -7.88 -4.66
CA PHE A 55 -12.09 -7.40 -5.24
C PHE A 55 -12.71 -8.42 -6.20
N LYS A 56 -11.92 -9.10 -7.02
CA LYS A 56 -12.37 -10.21 -7.88
C LYS A 56 -12.95 -11.37 -7.06
N TYR A 57 -12.30 -11.73 -5.95
CA TYR A 57 -12.80 -12.75 -5.04
C TYR A 57 -14.17 -12.36 -4.46
N ILE A 58 -14.29 -11.16 -3.90
CA ILE A 58 -15.55 -10.66 -3.35
C ILE A 58 -16.64 -10.65 -4.42
N ASN A 59 -16.35 -10.18 -5.62
CA ASN A 59 -17.30 -10.15 -6.73
C ASN A 59 -17.75 -11.57 -7.15
N ALA A 60 -16.86 -12.55 -7.10
CA ALA A 60 -17.15 -13.95 -7.42
C ALA A 60 -17.98 -14.64 -6.32
N THR A 61 -17.96 -14.12 -5.10
CA THR A 61 -18.69 -14.67 -3.94
C THR A 61 -19.99 -13.92 -3.61
N GLY A 62 -20.46 -13.08 -4.53
CA GLY A 62 -21.76 -12.41 -4.41
C GLY A 62 -21.67 -10.89 -4.19
N GLY A 63 -20.47 -10.32 -4.16
CA GLY A 63 -20.25 -8.88 -3.94
C GLY A 63 -20.53 -8.44 -2.50
N VAL A 64 -20.53 -7.14 -2.27
CA VAL A 64 -20.87 -6.51 -0.99
C VAL A 64 -22.38 -6.22 -0.97
N HIS A 65 -23.14 -6.90 -0.14
CA HIS A 65 -24.62 -6.83 -0.13
C HIS A 65 -25.24 -6.98 -1.52
N GLY A 66 -24.67 -7.86 -2.36
CA GLY A 66 -25.14 -8.10 -3.73
C GLY A 66 -24.62 -7.13 -4.79
N GLN A 67 -23.89 -6.09 -4.40
CA GLN A 67 -23.26 -5.12 -5.31
C GLN A 67 -21.82 -5.54 -5.64
N LYS A 68 -21.44 -5.42 -6.91
CA LYS A 68 -20.05 -5.69 -7.32
C LYS A 68 -19.16 -4.48 -7.08
N ILE A 69 -17.90 -4.73 -6.76
CA ILE A 69 -16.87 -3.69 -6.65
C ILE A 69 -16.27 -3.46 -8.04
N LYS A 70 -16.40 -2.25 -8.54
CA LYS A 70 -15.72 -1.78 -9.75
C LYS A 70 -14.47 -1.03 -9.37
N HIS A 71 -13.30 -1.61 -9.63
CA HIS A 71 -12.02 -0.96 -9.37
C HIS A 71 -11.67 -0.03 -10.54
N LEU A 72 -11.74 1.28 -10.31
CA LEU A 72 -11.41 2.33 -11.28
C LEU A 72 -9.97 2.78 -11.07
N VAL A 73 -9.07 2.34 -11.94
CA VAL A 73 -7.63 2.64 -11.86
C VAL A 73 -7.23 3.64 -12.93
N VAL A 74 -6.43 4.65 -12.56
CA VAL A 74 -5.87 5.64 -13.49
C VAL A 74 -4.38 5.87 -13.18
N ASP A 75 -3.58 6.13 -14.23
CA ASP A 75 -2.14 6.36 -14.13
C ASP A 75 -1.82 7.84 -13.87
N ASP A 76 -1.06 8.14 -12.82
CA ASP A 76 -0.52 9.47 -12.53
C ASP A 76 0.98 9.61 -12.90
N ALA A 77 1.61 8.57 -13.39
CA ALA A 77 3.04 8.53 -13.68
C ALA A 77 3.92 9.03 -12.52
N TYR A 78 3.43 8.89 -11.27
CA TYR A 78 4.07 9.41 -10.04
C TYR A 78 4.24 10.94 -10.04
N LYS A 79 3.38 11.69 -10.74
CA LYS A 79 3.37 13.14 -10.78
C LYS A 79 2.33 13.71 -9.83
N VAL A 80 2.72 14.69 -9.01
CA VAL A 80 1.86 15.27 -7.96
C VAL A 80 0.65 15.98 -8.55
N ASP A 81 0.87 16.80 -9.59
CA ASP A 81 -0.17 17.53 -10.32
C ASP A 81 -1.19 16.60 -10.98
N GLU A 82 -0.72 15.48 -11.57
CA GLU A 82 -1.60 14.47 -12.16
C GLU A 82 -2.41 13.75 -11.09
N THR A 83 -1.80 13.37 -9.96
CA THR A 83 -2.55 12.78 -8.84
C THR A 83 -3.68 13.71 -8.39
N LEU A 84 -3.38 15.00 -8.22
CA LEU A 84 -4.36 16.00 -7.83
C LEU A 84 -5.51 16.10 -8.85
N ARG A 85 -5.17 16.30 -10.11
CA ARG A 85 -6.13 16.44 -11.21
C ARG A 85 -7.03 15.20 -11.36
N LEU A 86 -6.43 14.01 -11.34
CA LEU A 86 -7.15 12.74 -11.50
C LEU A 86 -8.04 12.45 -10.30
N THR A 87 -7.58 12.77 -9.08
CA THR A 87 -8.38 12.59 -7.86
C THR A 87 -9.62 13.50 -7.87
N ARG A 88 -9.48 14.78 -8.24
CA ARG A 88 -10.62 15.69 -8.37
C ARG A 88 -11.63 15.18 -9.41
N LYS A 89 -11.15 14.72 -10.58
CA LYS A 89 -12.01 14.11 -11.60
C LYS A 89 -12.74 12.87 -11.09
N MET A 90 -12.06 12.04 -10.30
CA MET A 90 -12.62 10.82 -9.72
C MET A 90 -13.69 11.15 -8.67
N LEU A 91 -13.42 12.12 -7.78
CA LEU A 91 -14.34 12.54 -6.73
C LEU A 91 -15.55 13.35 -7.25
N ALA A 92 -15.48 13.92 -8.46
CA ALA A 92 -16.63 14.51 -9.14
C ALA A 92 -17.70 13.47 -9.52
N ARG A 93 -17.37 12.19 -9.51
CA ARG A 93 -18.30 11.09 -9.76
C ARG A 93 -19.01 10.70 -8.47
N PRO A 94 -20.35 10.74 -8.43
CA PRO A 94 -21.11 10.39 -7.21
C PRO A 94 -21.08 8.90 -6.86
N ASP A 95 -20.80 8.01 -7.83
CA ASP A 95 -20.71 6.56 -7.67
C ASP A 95 -19.38 6.10 -7.05
N VAL A 96 -18.34 6.94 -6.98
CA VAL A 96 -17.09 6.63 -6.28
C VAL A 96 -17.32 6.75 -4.77
N VAL A 97 -17.32 5.62 -4.06
CA VAL A 97 -17.63 5.53 -2.62
C VAL A 97 -16.39 5.62 -1.73
N ALA A 98 -15.22 5.29 -2.23
CA ALA A 98 -13.94 5.36 -1.54
C ALA A 98 -12.77 5.47 -2.51
N LEU A 99 -11.62 5.94 -2.00
CA LEU A 99 -10.32 5.92 -2.65
C LEU A 99 -9.44 4.84 -2.02
N PHE A 100 -8.54 4.25 -2.81
CA PHE A 100 -7.74 3.11 -2.40
C PHE A 100 -6.33 3.17 -2.96
N GLY A 101 -5.31 2.84 -2.15
CA GLY A 101 -3.99 2.46 -2.62
C GLY A 101 -3.24 3.52 -3.44
N PHE A 102 -3.30 4.80 -3.08
CA PHE A 102 -2.53 5.86 -3.75
C PHE A 102 -1.05 5.79 -3.33
N ALA A 103 -0.13 6.15 -4.22
CA ALA A 103 1.30 6.15 -3.96
C ALA A 103 1.87 7.55 -3.71
N GLY A 104 2.87 7.62 -2.82
CA GLY A 104 3.74 8.78 -2.69
C GLY A 104 3.31 9.80 -1.63
N THR A 105 4.26 10.16 -0.76
CA THR A 105 4.02 11.12 0.33
C THR A 105 3.69 12.51 -0.20
N ALA A 106 4.42 13.00 -1.22
CA ALA A 106 4.16 14.30 -1.83
C ALA A 106 2.81 14.31 -2.56
N ASN A 107 2.45 13.22 -3.27
CA ASN A 107 1.19 13.09 -4.00
C ASN A 107 -0.01 13.16 -3.04
N VAL A 108 -0.02 12.32 -2.00
CA VAL A 108 -1.11 12.29 -1.02
C VAL A 108 -1.10 13.54 -0.12
N GLY A 109 0.09 14.08 0.19
CA GLY A 109 0.24 15.31 0.95
C GLY A 109 -0.39 16.52 0.25
N GLN A 110 -0.26 16.60 -1.08
CA GLN A 110 -0.90 17.65 -1.87
C GLN A 110 -2.43 17.57 -1.81
N LEU A 111 -3.00 16.34 -1.81
CA LEU A 111 -4.45 16.16 -1.65
C LEU A 111 -4.95 16.67 -0.30
N LEU A 112 -4.16 16.49 0.76
CA LEU A 112 -4.49 17.02 2.10
C LEU A 112 -4.36 18.54 2.15
N SER A 113 -3.24 19.09 1.68
CA SER A 113 -2.98 20.54 1.75
C SER A 113 -3.97 21.37 0.94
N GLU A 114 -4.51 20.81 -0.14
CA GLU A 114 -5.55 21.45 -0.95
C GLU A 114 -6.98 21.04 -0.55
N GLY A 115 -7.18 20.34 0.55
CA GLY A 115 -8.50 19.97 1.06
C GLY A 115 -9.31 19.01 0.19
N VAL A 116 -8.70 18.38 -0.83
CA VAL A 116 -9.40 17.57 -1.84
C VAL A 116 -10.15 16.39 -1.24
N LEU A 117 -9.56 15.72 -0.23
CA LEU A 117 -10.20 14.60 0.44
C LEU A 117 -11.35 15.07 1.33
N GLN A 118 -11.21 16.23 1.97
CA GLN A 118 -12.25 16.84 2.80
C GLN A 118 -13.44 17.30 1.95
N GLU A 119 -13.20 18.04 0.87
CA GLU A 119 -14.23 18.48 -0.08
C GLU A 119 -14.97 17.30 -0.70
N GLY A 120 -14.22 16.26 -1.09
CA GLY A 120 -14.77 15.04 -1.66
C GLY A 120 -15.50 14.15 -0.67
N GLY A 121 -15.23 14.29 0.64
CA GLY A 121 -15.84 13.52 1.72
C GLY A 121 -15.55 12.01 1.64
N ALA A 122 -14.47 11.60 0.95
CA ALA A 122 -14.15 10.20 0.71
C ALA A 122 -12.91 9.75 1.50
N ALA A 123 -12.99 8.55 2.10
CA ALA A 123 -11.84 7.92 2.72
C ALA A 123 -10.82 7.49 1.65
N LEU A 124 -9.53 7.72 1.91
CA LEU A 124 -8.41 7.09 1.23
C LEU A 124 -7.87 5.96 2.10
N VAL A 125 -8.07 4.72 1.69
CA VAL A 125 -7.67 3.53 2.42
C VAL A 125 -6.36 2.97 1.86
N ALA A 126 -5.46 2.58 2.74
CA ALA A 126 -4.18 1.93 2.43
C ALA A 126 -3.30 2.68 1.42
N PRO A 127 -3.04 3.99 1.60
CA PRO A 127 -2.05 4.65 0.74
C PRO A 127 -0.67 4.01 0.92
N TYR A 128 0.04 3.80 -0.19
CA TYR A 128 1.39 3.22 -0.22
C TYR A 128 2.43 4.30 0.12
N THR A 129 2.41 4.72 1.36
CA THR A 129 3.34 5.70 1.94
C THR A 129 3.33 5.65 3.47
N GLY A 130 4.50 5.77 4.06
CA GLY A 130 4.73 5.88 5.49
C GLY A 130 4.95 7.31 5.99
N GLY A 131 4.72 8.34 5.16
CA GLY A 131 5.02 9.74 5.51
C GLY A 131 4.26 10.23 6.74
N GLU A 132 4.99 10.78 7.74
CA GLU A 132 4.42 11.26 8.99
C GLU A 132 3.49 12.46 8.80
N VAL A 133 3.73 13.30 7.80
CA VAL A 133 2.85 14.44 7.44
C VAL A 133 1.43 14.03 7.08
N LEU A 134 1.20 12.75 6.79
CA LEU A 134 -0.11 12.18 6.50
C LEU A 134 -0.78 11.60 7.76
N ARG A 135 -0.10 11.62 8.91
CA ARG A 135 -0.53 11.06 10.20
C ARG A 135 -0.62 12.10 11.29
N THR A 136 0.28 13.07 11.25
CA THR A 136 0.41 14.13 12.25
C THR A 136 0.62 15.49 11.53
N PRO A 137 -0.24 16.50 11.76
CA PRO A 137 -1.41 16.44 12.64
C PRO A 137 -2.47 15.43 12.18
N PHE A 138 -3.37 15.03 13.10
CA PHE A 138 -4.46 14.12 12.79
C PHE A 138 -5.29 14.60 11.59
N ASN A 139 -5.61 13.68 10.66
CA ASN A 139 -6.57 13.91 9.60
C ASN A 139 -7.66 12.82 9.63
N ALA A 140 -8.87 13.16 9.20
CA ALA A 140 -10.03 12.28 9.25
C ALA A 140 -10.13 11.30 8.05
N TRP A 141 -9.35 11.53 6.98
CA TRP A 141 -9.64 10.99 5.64
C TRP A 141 -8.74 9.85 5.21
N ILE A 142 -7.55 9.70 5.82
CA ILE A 142 -6.55 8.72 5.38
C ILE A 142 -6.42 7.60 6.43
N PHE A 143 -6.67 6.35 6.01
CA PHE A 143 -6.62 5.16 6.86
C PHE A 143 -5.44 4.27 6.44
N HIS A 144 -4.41 4.26 7.27
CA HIS A 144 -3.16 3.56 6.98
C HIS A 144 -3.22 2.12 7.49
N VAL A 145 -2.81 1.15 6.66
CA VAL A 145 -2.64 -0.27 7.06
C VAL A 145 -1.19 -0.59 7.43
N ARG A 146 -0.27 0.33 7.20
CA ARG A 146 1.17 0.18 7.38
C ARG A 146 1.72 1.09 8.46
N ALA A 147 2.92 0.75 8.97
CA ALA A 147 3.73 1.59 9.84
C ALA A 147 4.20 2.88 9.14
N GLY A 148 4.61 3.88 9.91
CA GLY A 148 5.23 5.11 9.43
C GLY A 148 6.70 4.94 9.09
N TYR A 149 7.25 5.89 8.31
CA TYR A 149 8.70 5.91 8.04
C TYR A 149 9.54 6.15 9.30
N ALA A 150 8.99 6.83 10.30
CA ALA A 150 9.64 6.98 11.60
C ALA A 150 9.77 5.63 12.32
N ASP A 151 8.75 4.78 12.27
CA ASP A 151 8.79 3.42 12.83
C ASP A 151 9.83 2.56 12.08
N GLU A 152 9.86 2.60 10.75
CA GLU A 152 10.85 1.88 9.93
C GLU A 152 12.28 2.35 10.20
N ALA A 153 12.49 3.67 10.24
CA ALA A 153 13.79 4.28 10.52
C ALA A 153 14.30 3.89 11.92
N GLU A 154 13.43 3.90 12.94
CA GLU A 154 13.76 3.49 14.30
C GLU A 154 14.28 2.04 14.33
N HIS A 155 13.57 1.13 13.65
CA HIS A 155 13.98 -0.29 13.59
C HIS A 155 15.33 -0.47 12.87
N MET A 156 15.53 0.19 11.72
CA MET A 156 16.81 0.10 11.00
C MET A 156 17.97 0.71 11.78
N VAL A 157 17.78 1.91 12.38
CA VAL A 157 18.81 2.55 13.20
C VAL A 157 19.12 1.72 14.45
N GLN A 158 18.11 1.14 15.08
CA GLN A 158 18.31 0.21 16.19
C GLN A 158 19.19 -0.98 15.77
N GLN A 159 18.89 -1.60 14.65
CA GLN A 159 19.64 -2.76 14.16
C GLN A 159 21.10 -2.40 13.87
N VAL A 160 21.37 -1.32 13.12
CA VAL A 160 22.74 -0.93 12.77
C VAL A 160 23.55 -0.52 14.02
N THR A 161 22.93 0.17 14.97
CA THR A 161 23.62 0.58 16.21
C THR A 161 23.87 -0.61 17.15
N THR A 162 22.98 -1.60 17.20
CA THR A 162 23.21 -2.87 17.92
C THR A 162 24.41 -3.62 17.37
N LEU A 163 24.67 -3.52 16.06
CA LEU A 163 25.86 -4.07 15.41
C LEU A 163 27.14 -3.19 15.58
N GLY A 164 27.06 -2.15 16.40
CA GLY A 164 28.19 -1.25 16.69
C GLY A 164 28.47 -0.19 15.60
N MET A 165 27.61 -0.05 14.60
CA MET A 165 27.77 0.95 13.54
C MET A 165 27.19 2.30 14.00
N THR A 166 28.04 3.31 14.09
CA THR A 166 27.66 4.64 14.58
C THR A 166 27.77 5.75 13.53
N ARG A 167 28.52 5.52 12.44
CA ARG A 167 28.61 6.46 11.31
C ARG A 167 27.61 6.04 10.23
N ILE A 168 26.44 6.67 10.23
CA ILE A 168 25.31 6.33 9.38
C ILE A 168 25.09 7.47 8.39
N ALA A 169 24.97 7.12 7.10
CA ALA A 169 24.60 8.03 6.02
C ALA A 169 23.17 7.76 5.53
N VAL A 170 22.56 8.75 4.89
CA VAL A 170 21.26 8.62 4.25
C VAL A 170 21.35 9.02 2.78
N MET A 171 20.86 8.16 1.89
CA MET A 171 20.51 8.50 0.50
C MET A 171 18.99 8.66 0.43
N TYR A 172 18.49 9.75 -0.15
CA TYR A 172 17.04 10.00 -0.16
C TYR A 172 16.56 10.65 -1.46
N GLN A 173 15.32 10.37 -1.84
CA GLN A 173 14.64 11.11 -2.90
C GLN A 173 14.37 12.55 -2.45
N ASP A 174 14.78 13.55 -3.21
CA ASP A 174 14.61 14.96 -2.81
C ASP A 174 13.19 15.46 -3.04
N ASP A 175 12.27 14.93 -2.23
CA ASP A 175 10.87 15.35 -2.16
C ASP A 175 10.29 15.06 -0.76
N GLY A 176 8.96 15.23 -0.61
CA GLY A 176 8.27 14.97 0.65
C GLY A 176 8.42 13.53 1.17
N PHE A 177 8.62 12.55 0.28
CA PHE A 177 8.87 11.15 0.65
C PHE A 177 10.25 10.98 1.30
N GLY A 178 11.29 11.37 0.60
CA GLY A 178 12.66 11.19 1.09
C GLY A 178 12.93 12.03 2.33
N LYS A 179 12.41 13.27 2.38
CA LYS A 179 12.53 14.16 3.56
C LYS A 179 11.84 13.59 4.80
N ALA A 180 10.66 12.97 4.64
CA ALA A 180 9.98 12.33 5.78
C ALA A 180 10.80 11.16 6.35
N GLY A 181 11.40 10.32 5.52
CA GLY A 181 12.27 9.24 5.97
C GLY A 181 13.58 9.75 6.59
N LEU A 182 14.21 10.78 5.99
CA LEU A 182 15.41 11.42 6.53
C LEU A 182 15.19 11.95 7.96
N VAL A 183 14.09 12.69 8.17
CA VAL A 183 13.71 13.18 9.52
C VAL A 183 13.51 12.00 10.49
N GLY A 184 12.92 10.90 10.05
CA GLY A 184 12.78 9.69 10.86
C GLY A 184 14.12 9.10 11.28
N VAL A 185 15.10 9.01 10.36
CA VAL A 185 16.45 8.51 10.66
C VAL A 185 17.18 9.46 11.62
N GLU A 186 17.12 10.77 11.37
CA GLU A 186 17.74 11.77 12.25
C GLU A 186 17.17 11.68 13.67
N ALA A 187 15.84 11.58 13.82
CA ALA A 187 15.19 11.43 15.12
C ALA A 187 15.63 10.16 15.85
N ALA A 188 15.75 9.03 15.13
CA ALA A 188 16.21 7.76 15.68
C ALA A 188 17.68 7.81 16.13
N LEU A 189 18.53 8.55 15.40
CA LEU A 189 19.93 8.78 15.78
C LEU A 189 20.05 9.66 17.02
N VAL A 190 19.28 10.76 17.08
CA VAL A 190 19.26 11.68 18.23
C VAL A 190 18.90 10.96 19.54
N LYS A 191 17.93 10.04 19.51
CA LYS A 191 17.57 9.20 20.68
C LYS A 191 18.76 8.39 21.22
N ARG A 192 19.79 8.13 20.40
CA ARG A 192 21.00 7.38 20.73
C ARG A 192 22.23 8.26 20.95
N GLY A 193 22.05 9.59 20.99
CA GLY A 193 23.15 10.54 21.10
C GLY A 193 24.06 10.59 19.87
N LEU A 194 23.57 10.09 18.72
CA LEU A 194 24.31 10.06 17.46
C LEU A 194 23.85 11.18 16.53
N LYS A 195 24.69 11.47 15.54
CA LYS A 195 24.38 12.39 14.45
C LYS A 195 24.57 11.71 13.11
N LEU A 196 23.84 12.17 12.12
CA LEU A 196 24.00 11.72 10.75
C LEU A 196 25.39 12.07 10.22
N ALA A 197 26.09 11.12 9.60
CA ALA A 197 27.41 11.35 9.00
C ALA A 197 27.28 12.26 7.75
N VAL A 198 26.35 11.94 6.87
CA VAL A 198 26.00 12.73 5.68
C VAL A 198 24.61 12.34 5.19
N SER A 199 23.91 13.28 4.57
CA SER A 199 22.75 13.00 3.72
C SER A 199 23.00 13.47 2.28
N ALA A 200 22.52 12.70 1.32
CA ALA A 200 22.62 13.03 -0.10
C ALA A 200 21.32 12.73 -0.83
N GLY A 201 20.72 13.77 -1.41
CA GLY A 201 19.49 13.68 -2.17
C GLY A 201 19.75 13.30 -3.62
N TYR A 202 18.76 12.68 -4.27
CA TYR A 202 18.67 12.52 -5.72
C TYR A 202 17.34 13.05 -6.24
N GLU A 203 17.35 13.48 -7.51
CA GLU A 203 16.18 14.07 -8.15
C GLU A 203 15.04 13.06 -8.32
N ARG A 204 13.82 13.43 -7.90
CA ARG A 204 12.61 12.62 -8.08
C ARG A 204 12.39 12.25 -9.55
N ASN A 205 11.84 11.06 -9.80
CA ASN A 205 11.56 10.51 -11.12
C ASN A 205 12.82 10.30 -11.99
N THR A 206 14.00 10.25 -11.39
CA THR A 206 15.26 9.92 -12.06
C THR A 206 15.98 8.78 -11.33
N ASP A 207 17.03 8.26 -11.93
CA ASP A 207 18.02 7.35 -11.32
C ASP A 207 19.43 7.98 -11.29
N LYS A 208 19.51 9.32 -11.33
CA LYS A 208 20.75 10.09 -11.26
C LYS A 208 21.24 10.15 -9.81
N VAL A 209 22.08 9.21 -9.43
CA VAL A 209 22.56 9.02 -8.06
C VAL A 209 24.06 9.25 -7.90
N GLU A 210 24.75 9.72 -8.94
CA GLU A 210 26.21 9.85 -9.00
C GLU A 210 26.75 10.79 -7.90
N ASP A 211 26.10 11.94 -7.70
CA ASP A 211 26.47 12.89 -6.62
C ASP A 211 26.26 12.23 -5.24
N ALA A 212 25.16 11.55 -5.04
CA ALA A 212 24.87 10.84 -3.79
C ALA A 212 25.92 9.75 -3.51
N VAL A 213 26.33 8.98 -4.53
CA VAL A 213 27.41 7.98 -4.40
C VAL A 213 28.70 8.65 -3.97
N THR A 214 29.11 9.74 -4.63
CA THR A 214 30.36 10.46 -4.37
C THR A 214 30.39 11.00 -2.94
N ARG A 215 29.34 11.71 -2.52
CA ARG A 215 29.25 12.32 -1.21
C ARG A 215 29.19 11.29 -0.08
N ILE A 216 28.42 10.24 -0.25
CA ILE A 216 28.27 9.19 0.77
C ILE A 216 29.57 8.39 0.88
N LYS A 217 30.22 8.06 -0.23
CA LYS A 217 31.48 7.35 -0.21
C LYS A 217 32.59 8.15 0.53
N ALA A 218 32.62 9.48 0.36
CA ALA A 218 33.58 10.36 1.04
C ALA A 218 33.33 10.48 2.55
N SER A 219 32.17 10.08 3.07
CA SER A 219 31.79 10.21 4.48
C SER A 219 32.32 9.11 5.39
N ASP A 220 32.94 8.06 4.83
CA ASP A 220 33.37 6.87 5.57
C ASP A 220 32.24 6.24 6.44
N ALA A 221 31.02 6.27 5.94
CA ALA A 221 29.86 5.69 6.60
C ALA A 221 29.99 4.16 6.73
N GLN A 222 29.61 3.63 7.89
CA GLN A 222 29.56 2.19 8.17
C GLN A 222 28.26 1.57 7.68
N ALA A 223 27.16 2.34 7.73
CA ALA A 223 25.85 1.95 7.21
C ALA A 223 25.22 3.09 6.40
N ILE A 224 24.43 2.71 5.40
CA ILE A 224 23.69 3.64 4.55
C ILE A 224 22.22 3.23 4.58
N ILE A 225 21.35 4.14 5.01
CA ILE A 225 19.90 3.96 4.95
C ILE A 225 19.37 4.71 3.73
N MET A 226 18.70 4.01 2.84
CA MET A 226 18.16 4.55 1.60
C MET A 226 16.66 4.77 1.72
N ILE A 227 16.23 6.01 1.55
CA ILE A 227 14.83 6.42 1.44
C ILE A 227 14.53 6.61 -0.04
N SER A 228 14.38 5.49 -0.72
CA SER A 228 14.45 5.44 -2.18
C SER A 228 13.56 4.31 -2.74
N VAL A 229 13.25 4.41 -4.03
CA VAL A 229 12.44 3.45 -4.79
C VAL A 229 13.32 2.59 -5.70
N ASN A 230 12.75 1.54 -6.31
CA ASN A 230 13.51 0.45 -6.98
C ASN A 230 14.66 0.92 -7.90
N LYS A 231 14.36 1.73 -8.93
CA LYS A 231 15.37 2.09 -9.94
C LYS A 231 16.54 2.90 -9.38
N PRO A 232 16.33 4.04 -8.67
CA PRO A 232 17.45 4.78 -8.10
C PRO A 232 18.16 4.01 -6.98
N THR A 233 17.47 3.19 -6.18
CA THR A 233 18.10 2.29 -5.21
C THR A 233 19.06 1.33 -5.91
N ALA A 234 18.62 0.65 -6.95
CA ALA A 234 19.45 -0.29 -7.71
C ALA A 234 20.65 0.42 -8.37
N ALA A 235 20.43 1.61 -8.95
CA ALA A 235 21.50 2.41 -9.53
C ALA A 235 22.55 2.82 -8.49
N PHE A 236 22.10 3.27 -7.30
CA PHE A 236 22.99 3.62 -6.19
C PHE A 236 23.79 2.41 -5.71
N ILE A 237 23.13 1.29 -5.39
CA ILE A 237 23.79 0.06 -4.92
C ILE A 237 24.88 -0.36 -5.89
N LYS A 238 24.54 -0.43 -7.18
CA LYS A 238 25.48 -0.87 -8.23
C LYS A 238 26.71 0.05 -8.27
N ARG A 239 26.51 1.36 -8.44
CA ARG A 239 27.62 2.32 -8.54
C ARG A 239 28.45 2.39 -7.24
N TYR A 240 27.80 2.35 -6.08
CA TYR A 240 28.48 2.38 -4.79
C TYR A 240 29.38 1.14 -4.59
N ARG A 241 28.87 -0.08 -4.88
CA ARG A 241 29.64 -1.32 -4.77
C ARG A 241 30.76 -1.38 -5.81
N GLU A 242 30.49 -1.02 -7.06
CA GLU A 242 31.50 -0.99 -8.14
C GLU A 242 32.62 0.03 -7.86
N SER A 243 32.34 1.09 -7.13
CA SER A 243 33.36 2.03 -6.69
C SER A 243 34.17 1.56 -5.45
N GLY A 244 33.91 0.33 -4.95
CA GLY A 244 34.58 -0.22 -3.76
C GLY A 244 33.92 0.18 -2.43
N GLY A 245 32.67 0.63 -2.44
CA GLY A 245 31.92 0.96 -1.22
C GLY A 245 31.59 -0.29 -0.40
N GLY A 246 32.00 -0.30 0.87
CA GLY A 246 31.86 -1.44 1.79
C GLY A 246 30.79 -1.32 2.86
N ALA A 247 30.11 -0.17 3.00
CA ALA A 247 29.10 0.03 4.03
C ALA A 247 27.93 -0.97 3.95
N GLN A 248 27.33 -1.28 5.11
CA GLN A 248 26.10 -2.03 5.18
C GLN A 248 24.95 -1.21 4.60
N LEU A 249 24.16 -1.80 3.72
CA LEU A 249 23.06 -1.09 3.03
C LEU A 249 21.72 -1.48 3.59
N TYR A 250 20.83 -0.50 3.76
CA TYR A 250 19.44 -0.67 4.13
C TYR A 250 18.54 0.18 3.23
N ASN A 251 17.32 -0.30 2.98
CA ASN A 251 16.26 0.49 2.33
C ASN A 251 14.94 0.35 3.10
N ILE A 252 14.12 1.37 3.06
CA ILE A 252 12.75 1.28 3.58
C ILE A 252 11.87 0.40 2.68
N SER A 253 10.70 0.01 3.18
CA SER A 253 9.79 -1.01 2.64
C SER A 253 9.22 -0.77 1.23
N VAL A 254 9.53 0.35 0.57
CA VAL A 254 8.92 0.72 -0.74
C VAL A 254 9.73 0.24 -1.95
N VAL A 255 10.50 -0.83 -1.77
CA VAL A 255 11.25 -1.50 -2.83
C VAL A 255 10.87 -2.98 -2.92
N ASP A 256 10.96 -3.53 -4.13
CA ASP A 256 10.81 -4.95 -4.38
C ASP A 256 12.18 -5.64 -4.42
N PRO A 257 12.44 -6.61 -3.53
CA PRO A 257 13.73 -7.30 -3.47
C PRO A 257 14.11 -8.02 -4.77
N ALA A 258 13.14 -8.65 -5.44
CA ALA A 258 13.40 -9.37 -6.69
C ALA A 258 13.75 -8.39 -7.82
N GLU A 259 13.07 -7.24 -7.87
CA GLU A 259 13.38 -6.18 -8.82
C GLU A 259 14.76 -5.57 -8.55
N LEU A 260 15.13 -5.36 -7.28
CA LEU A 260 16.47 -4.88 -6.92
C LEU A 260 17.57 -5.85 -7.37
N VAL A 261 17.39 -7.16 -7.15
CA VAL A 261 18.31 -8.19 -7.64
C VAL A 261 18.41 -8.16 -9.16
N LYS A 262 17.29 -8.01 -9.86
CA LYS A 262 17.25 -7.92 -11.33
C LYS A 262 17.99 -6.69 -11.87
N LEU A 263 17.81 -5.52 -11.22
CA LEU A 263 18.35 -4.24 -11.70
C LEU A 263 19.82 -4.02 -11.29
N ALA A 264 20.17 -4.31 -10.03
CA ALA A 264 21.52 -4.09 -9.50
C ALA A 264 22.46 -5.27 -9.71
N GLY A 265 21.92 -6.46 -9.97
CA GLY A 265 22.62 -7.74 -9.95
C GLY A 265 22.77 -8.30 -8.52
N LEU A 266 22.67 -9.63 -8.38
CA LEU A 266 22.72 -10.32 -7.09
C LEU A 266 24.00 -9.98 -6.29
N LYS A 267 25.15 -9.92 -6.96
CA LYS A 267 26.44 -9.57 -6.33
C LYS A 267 26.37 -8.24 -5.58
N ASN A 268 25.68 -7.24 -6.13
CA ASN A 268 25.59 -5.90 -5.55
C ASN A 268 24.45 -5.79 -4.52
N ALA A 269 23.35 -6.52 -4.73
CA ALA A 269 22.16 -6.49 -3.88
C ALA A 269 22.26 -7.43 -2.66
N HIS A 270 23.15 -8.43 -2.68
CA HIS A 270 23.35 -9.35 -1.56
C HIS A 270 23.73 -8.60 -0.27
N GLY A 271 23.11 -8.96 0.84
CA GLY A 271 23.32 -8.32 2.14
C GLY A 271 22.54 -7.02 2.35
N LEU A 272 21.75 -6.57 1.37
CA LEU A 272 20.88 -5.41 1.56
C LEU A 272 19.78 -5.73 2.57
N GLY A 273 19.70 -4.96 3.65
CA GLY A 273 18.58 -4.96 4.59
C GLY A 273 17.40 -4.17 4.02
N ILE A 274 16.19 -4.68 4.20
CA ILE A 274 14.96 -3.98 3.79
C ILE A 274 13.97 -4.05 4.93
N SER A 275 13.48 -2.90 5.42
CA SER A 275 12.36 -2.89 6.35
C SER A 275 11.08 -3.36 5.65
N GLN A 276 10.22 -4.05 6.38
CA GLN A 276 8.94 -4.55 5.90
C GLN A 276 7.84 -4.13 6.87
N VAL A 277 6.71 -3.70 6.35
CA VAL A 277 5.58 -3.19 7.15
C VAL A 277 4.39 -4.15 7.21
N VAL A 278 4.57 -5.32 6.61
CA VAL A 278 3.66 -6.47 6.69
C VAL A 278 4.49 -7.74 6.89
N PRO A 279 3.94 -8.81 7.51
CA PRO A 279 4.65 -10.06 7.71
C PRO A 279 5.12 -10.70 6.40
N TYR A 280 6.15 -11.53 6.51
CA TYR A 280 6.78 -12.26 5.41
C TYR A 280 5.77 -13.08 4.59
N PRO A 281 5.47 -12.67 3.33
CA PRO A 281 4.34 -13.24 2.58
C PRO A 281 4.65 -14.57 1.86
N TYR A 282 5.91 -15.04 1.90
CA TYR A 282 6.34 -16.21 1.15
C TYR A 282 6.11 -17.54 1.89
N VAL A 283 5.85 -17.49 3.20
CA VAL A 283 5.58 -18.69 4.03
C VAL A 283 4.13 -18.60 4.55
N PRO A 284 3.27 -19.59 4.24
CA PRO A 284 1.83 -19.54 4.56
C PRO A 284 1.54 -19.91 6.03
N ASN A 285 2.20 -19.21 6.97
CA ASN A 285 2.07 -19.46 8.42
C ASN A 285 0.88 -18.73 9.08
N LEU A 286 0.34 -17.68 8.42
CA LEU A 286 -0.87 -16.98 8.86
C LEU A 286 -2.04 -17.27 7.90
N LEU A 287 -3.28 -17.20 8.41
CA LEU A 287 -4.48 -17.42 7.60
C LEU A 287 -4.55 -16.47 6.41
N VAL A 288 -4.29 -15.17 6.65
CA VAL A 288 -4.32 -14.15 5.61
C VAL A 288 -3.26 -14.35 4.53
N ILE A 289 -2.09 -14.90 4.87
CA ILE A 289 -1.04 -15.21 3.87
C ILE A 289 -1.48 -16.38 2.99
N ARG A 290 -2.07 -17.42 3.58
CA ARG A 290 -2.65 -18.54 2.81
C ARG A 290 -3.76 -18.07 1.87
N GLU A 291 -4.63 -17.21 2.37
CA GLU A 291 -5.71 -16.61 1.58
C GLU A 291 -5.14 -15.80 0.40
N TYR A 292 -4.20 -14.90 0.68
CA TYR A 292 -3.52 -14.10 -0.35
C TYR A 292 -2.87 -14.97 -1.43
N GLN A 293 -2.05 -15.97 -1.02
CA GLN A 293 -1.37 -16.86 -1.96
C GLN A 293 -2.37 -17.69 -2.80
N GLY A 294 -3.43 -18.19 -2.16
CA GLY A 294 -4.48 -18.94 -2.85
C GLY A 294 -5.26 -18.11 -3.86
N LEU A 295 -5.59 -16.86 -3.51
CA LEU A 295 -6.28 -15.95 -4.42
C LEU A 295 -5.36 -15.42 -5.52
N LEU A 296 -4.08 -15.17 -5.23
CA LEU A 296 -3.08 -14.81 -6.22
C LEU A 296 -2.95 -15.93 -7.27
N ALA A 297 -2.78 -17.17 -6.84
CA ALA A 297 -2.69 -18.33 -7.73
C ALA A 297 -3.97 -18.50 -8.59
N LYS A 298 -5.14 -18.17 -8.05
CA LYS A 298 -6.42 -18.29 -8.77
C LYS A 298 -6.66 -17.17 -9.77
N TYR A 299 -6.38 -15.92 -9.41
CA TYR A 299 -6.78 -14.74 -10.20
C TYR A 299 -5.64 -14.08 -10.98
N ALA A 300 -4.39 -14.43 -10.65
CA ALA A 300 -3.19 -13.92 -11.30
C ALA A 300 -2.03 -14.94 -11.23
N PRO A 301 -2.17 -16.15 -11.82
CA PRO A 301 -1.24 -17.28 -11.64
C PRO A 301 0.19 -16.99 -12.10
N ASP A 302 0.36 -16.05 -13.05
CA ASP A 302 1.68 -15.67 -13.59
C ASP A 302 2.41 -14.62 -12.72
N GLN A 303 1.76 -14.13 -11.65
CA GLN A 303 2.34 -13.12 -10.78
C GLN A 303 2.98 -13.75 -9.53
N PRO A 304 4.21 -13.34 -9.17
CA PRO A 304 4.87 -13.84 -7.99
C PRO A 304 4.24 -13.27 -6.71
N VAL A 305 4.38 -13.99 -5.61
CA VAL A 305 4.16 -13.45 -4.27
C VAL A 305 5.06 -12.25 -4.06
N ASN A 306 4.49 -11.13 -3.55
CA ASN A 306 5.20 -9.86 -3.43
C ASN A 306 4.69 -9.09 -2.20
N TYR A 307 5.58 -8.38 -1.50
CA TYR A 307 5.23 -7.57 -0.34
C TYR A 307 4.24 -6.45 -0.67
N THR A 308 4.46 -5.74 -1.78
CA THR A 308 3.60 -4.62 -2.20
C THR A 308 2.17 -5.08 -2.49
N SER A 309 2.01 -6.16 -3.27
CA SER A 309 0.68 -6.69 -3.56
C SER A 309 0.03 -7.31 -2.31
N PHE A 310 0.79 -7.90 -1.40
CA PHE A 310 0.25 -8.39 -0.12
C PHE A 310 -0.22 -7.24 0.78
N GLU A 311 0.55 -6.15 0.90
CA GLU A 311 0.12 -4.96 1.65
C GLU A 311 -1.19 -4.39 1.10
N GLN A 312 -1.30 -4.27 -0.22
CA GLN A 312 -2.52 -3.75 -0.85
C GLN A 312 -3.69 -4.74 -0.75
N PHE A 313 -3.42 -6.05 -0.72
CA PHE A 313 -4.42 -7.05 -0.40
C PHE A 313 -5.00 -6.86 1.02
N LEU A 314 -4.16 -6.60 2.01
CA LEU A 314 -4.61 -6.27 3.37
C LEU A 314 -5.46 -5.00 3.39
N GLY A 315 -5.03 -3.97 2.66
CA GLY A 315 -5.80 -2.73 2.48
C GLY A 315 -7.17 -2.96 1.83
N ALA A 316 -7.24 -3.82 0.83
CA ALA A 316 -8.49 -4.19 0.17
C ALA A 316 -9.44 -4.92 1.14
N LYS A 317 -8.92 -5.79 2.01
CA LYS A 317 -9.72 -6.44 3.07
C LYS A 317 -10.31 -5.41 4.05
N VAL A 318 -9.51 -4.43 4.47
CA VAL A 318 -9.99 -3.32 5.33
C VAL A 318 -11.10 -2.53 4.64
N LEU A 319 -10.91 -2.16 3.38
CA LEU A 319 -11.92 -1.41 2.63
C LEU A 319 -13.21 -2.20 2.43
N VAL A 320 -13.11 -3.47 2.07
CA VAL A 320 -14.29 -4.33 1.88
C VAL A 320 -15.07 -4.52 3.18
N GLU A 321 -14.40 -4.72 4.31
CA GLU A 321 -15.04 -4.75 5.62
C GLU A 321 -15.78 -3.44 5.92
N ALA A 322 -15.16 -2.30 5.62
CA ALA A 322 -15.83 -1.00 5.80
C ALA A 322 -17.07 -0.85 4.90
N LEU A 323 -17.00 -1.35 3.65
CA LEU A 323 -18.16 -1.37 2.76
C LEU A 323 -19.29 -2.26 3.29
N TYR A 324 -18.99 -3.43 3.86
CA TYR A 324 -19.97 -4.29 4.52
C TYR A 324 -20.63 -3.57 5.71
N ARG A 325 -19.84 -2.95 6.58
CA ARG A 325 -20.35 -2.22 7.75
C ARG A 325 -21.16 -0.97 7.38
N ALA A 326 -20.83 -0.34 6.24
CA ALA A 326 -21.57 0.82 5.72
C ALA A 326 -23.00 0.47 5.24
N GLY A 327 -23.30 -0.84 5.09
CA GLY A 327 -24.60 -1.36 4.71
C GLY A 327 -24.88 -1.39 3.20
N PRO A 328 -26.08 -1.80 2.78
CA PRO A 328 -26.39 -2.12 1.38
C PRO A 328 -26.43 -0.91 0.42
N LYS A 329 -26.35 0.30 0.93
CA LYS A 329 -26.22 1.54 0.13
C LYS A 329 -25.15 2.42 0.76
N PRO A 330 -23.86 2.03 0.60
CA PRO A 330 -22.76 2.77 1.19
C PRO A 330 -22.64 4.14 0.51
N THR A 331 -22.52 5.18 1.31
CA THR A 331 -22.11 6.51 0.89
C THR A 331 -20.70 6.78 1.39
N ARG A 332 -19.99 7.77 0.85
CA ARG A 332 -18.66 8.17 1.32
C ARG A 332 -18.62 8.36 2.83
N SER A 333 -19.61 9.09 3.39
CA SER A 333 -19.70 9.33 4.83
C SER A 333 -19.90 8.06 5.65
N LYS A 334 -20.75 7.13 5.18
CA LYS A 334 -20.93 5.83 5.85
C LYS A 334 -19.68 4.97 5.82
N VAL A 335 -18.89 5.01 4.72
CA VAL A 335 -17.61 4.31 4.64
C VAL A 335 -16.59 4.90 5.61
N VAL A 336 -16.48 6.23 5.70
CA VAL A 336 -15.65 6.91 6.72
C VAL A 336 -16.08 6.50 8.12
N GLN A 337 -17.36 6.55 8.43
CA GLN A 337 -17.90 6.16 9.73
C GLN A 337 -17.60 4.68 10.06
N ALA A 338 -17.76 3.79 9.10
CA ALA A 338 -17.46 2.37 9.27
C ALA A 338 -15.98 2.12 9.57
N LEU A 339 -15.08 2.87 8.93
CA LEU A 339 -13.64 2.81 9.22
C LEU A 339 -13.33 3.38 10.61
N GLU A 340 -13.88 4.53 10.97
CA GLU A 340 -13.67 5.19 12.28
C GLU A 340 -14.09 4.31 13.47
N THR A 341 -15.16 3.57 13.29
CA THR A 341 -15.73 2.71 14.34
C THR A 341 -15.31 1.26 14.21
N MET A 342 -14.33 0.96 13.33
CA MET A 342 -13.92 -0.42 13.05
C MET A 342 -13.36 -1.13 14.29
N GLY A 343 -12.64 -0.41 15.15
CA GLY A 343 -11.95 -0.99 16.30
C GLY A 343 -10.84 -1.94 15.87
N ASN A 344 -10.64 -2.99 16.66
CA ASN A 344 -9.73 -4.08 16.30
C ASN A 344 -10.39 -4.97 15.24
N PHE A 345 -9.74 -5.08 14.09
CA PHE A 345 -10.17 -5.95 13.01
C PHE A 345 -9.05 -6.93 12.66
N ASP A 346 -9.30 -8.23 12.87
CA ASP A 346 -8.39 -9.32 12.51
C ASP A 346 -8.54 -9.66 11.02
N LEU A 347 -7.45 -9.46 10.28
CA LEU A 347 -7.36 -9.78 8.85
C LEU A 347 -7.07 -11.27 8.58
N GLY A 348 -6.88 -12.06 9.65
CA GLY A 348 -6.48 -13.48 9.61
C GLY A 348 -5.08 -13.70 10.17
N GLY A 349 -4.84 -13.21 11.38
CA GLY A 349 -3.57 -13.25 12.12
C GLY A 349 -2.76 -11.95 12.05
N ILE A 350 -3.32 -10.92 11.45
CA ILE A 350 -2.81 -9.54 11.46
C ILE A 350 -3.97 -8.65 11.88
N THR A 351 -3.80 -7.86 12.93
CA THR A 351 -4.85 -6.96 13.41
C THR A 351 -4.54 -5.51 13.00
N VAL A 352 -5.54 -4.83 12.46
CA VAL A 352 -5.55 -3.36 12.34
C VAL A 352 -6.49 -2.76 13.38
N ASN A 353 -6.20 -1.54 13.83
CA ASN A 353 -7.04 -0.84 14.81
C ASN A 353 -7.30 0.58 14.35
N TYR A 354 -8.58 0.94 14.21
CA TYR A 354 -8.99 2.31 13.91
C TYR A 354 -9.98 2.81 14.95
N SER A 355 -9.96 4.14 15.19
CA SER A 355 -10.90 4.80 16.08
C SER A 355 -11.18 6.22 15.59
N PRO A 356 -12.13 6.96 16.16
CA PRO A 356 -12.35 8.36 15.81
C PRO A 356 -11.11 9.25 15.93
N THR A 357 -10.10 8.85 16.70
CA THR A 357 -8.85 9.58 16.93
C THR A 357 -7.60 8.86 16.42
N ASN A 358 -7.74 7.67 15.82
CA ASN A 358 -6.63 6.88 15.28
C ASN A 358 -6.91 6.40 13.84
N ARG A 359 -6.03 6.77 12.92
CA ARG A 359 -6.05 6.37 11.50
C ARG A 359 -4.86 5.46 11.12
N VAL A 360 -4.02 5.08 12.09
CA VAL A 360 -2.87 4.21 11.88
C VAL A 360 -3.23 2.80 12.35
N GLY A 361 -3.59 1.93 11.43
CA GLY A 361 -4.06 0.58 11.71
C GLY A 361 -2.98 -0.37 12.20
N SER A 362 -1.72 -0.20 11.77
CA SER A 362 -0.60 -1.05 12.16
C SER A 362 0.69 -0.23 12.32
N ARG A 363 1.55 -0.68 13.24
CA ARG A 363 2.93 -0.19 13.44
C ARG A 363 3.95 -1.34 13.29
N TYR A 364 3.53 -2.42 12.65
CA TYR A 364 4.41 -3.56 12.44
C TYR A 364 5.57 -3.20 11.53
N VAL A 365 6.80 -3.52 11.99
CA VAL A 365 8.04 -3.44 11.21
C VAL A 365 8.90 -4.66 11.51
N GLU A 366 9.42 -5.27 10.47
CA GLU A 366 10.52 -6.24 10.54
C GLU A 366 11.60 -5.86 9.53
N VAL A 367 12.81 -6.40 9.66
CA VAL A 367 13.87 -6.21 8.67
C VAL A 367 14.22 -7.56 8.06
N THR A 368 14.21 -7.61 6.74
CA THR A 368 14.64 -8.76 5.95
C THR A 368 15.93 -8.44 5.21
N VAL A 369 16.70 -9.47 4.85
CA VAL A 369 17.99 -9.30 4.13
C VAL A 369 17.97 -10.10 2.84
N ILE A 370 18.47 -9.52 1.75
CA ILE A 370 18.67 -10.26 0.50
C ILE A 370 19.83 -11.25 0.69
N GLY A 371 19.51 -12.54 0.69
CA GLY A 371 20.48 -13.62 0.84
C GLY A 371 21.34 -13.87 -0.40
N SER A 372 22.32 -14.75 -0.28
CA SER A 372 23.27 -15.12 -1.36
C SER A 372 22.61 -15.75 -2.58
N THR A 373 21.41 -16.28 -2.45
CA THR A 373 20.61 -16.84 -3.56
C THR A 373 19.60 -15.85 -4.16
N GLY A 374 19.55 -14.60 -3.66
CA GLY A 374 18.55 -13.60 -4.02
C GLY A 374 17.21 -13.76 -3.28
N LYS A 375 17.06 -14.81 -2.47
CA LYS A 375 15.88 -14.97 -1.59
C LYS A 375 16.05 -14.10 -0.35
N LEU A 376 14.92 -13.61 0.16
CA LEU A 376 14.91 -12.90 1.44
C LEU A 376 15.14 -13.87 2.61
N LEU A 377 15.97 -13.44 3.52
CA LEU A 377 16.18 -14.02 4.85
C LEU A 377 15.48 -13.13 5.89
N LYS A 378 14.98 -13.77 6.94
CA LYS A 378 14.32 -13.12 8.08
C LYS A 378 15.18 -13.28 9.32
#